data_6ecef22afe761e847bb279b0c7f817d2
#
_entry.id   6ecef22afe761e847bb279b0c7f817d2
#
_cell.length_a   1.000
_cell.length_b   1.000
_cell.length_c   1.000
_cell.angle_alpha   90.00
_cell.angle_beta   90.00
_cell.angle_gamma   90.00
#
_symmetry.space_group_name_H-M   'P 1'
#
loop_
_entity.id
_entity.type
_entity.pdbx_description
1 polymer ?
#
loop_
_entity_poly.entity_id
_entity_poly.type
_entity_poly.pdbx_seq_one_letter_code
_entity_poly.pdbx_strand_id
1 'polypeptide(L)'
;MSISNLIKKLTVNLGRLIVAVTFIFSGYVKAIDPLGTQYKITDYLQPLGLSGIVPDWMTLTASVALSTLEFSIGIFLLFAIRRRLTTKISLLFMVVMTLITTWIAIANPVKDCGCFGDAIKLTNFETLGKNIILLAISILLWRFPHQMVRFISKPTQWIVINYTILFSVALSTWSLWSLPLFDFRPYHIGANIEKGMEIPEGAKQPQFETTFILEKNGEQKEFTIDNYPDSTWKFIDSKTIQTEEGYVPPIHDFSIEDTKNGEDITQEVLHDKGYSFLLISPNLAMADDSNFGTIDQIYEYAEDHGYRFICLTASTEKEIAKWQNITGAEYPFYTTDATTLKTMIRSNPGLMLLHNGTIIQKWSHNELPAEDLLTKPLEKSEYGKLPAEGMARKILQTVLWFLLPLVLLTIADRLWAWSTWLREKEDTNKILSTFKKKKKMRKKIVAGNWKMNMN
;
A
#
# COMPACT_ATOMS: atom_id res chain seq x y z
N MET A 1 34.81 12.05 24.22
CA MET A 1 33.80 11.00 23.95
C MET A 1 34.54 9.77 23.50
N SER A 2 34.38 8.61 24.16
CA SER A 2 35.11 7.40 23.76
C SER A 2 34.69 6.98 22.34
N ILE A 3 35.66 6.51 21.52
CA ILE A 3 35.42 6.01 20.14
C ILE A 3 34.30 4.95 20.15
N SER A 4 34.25 4.07 21.15
CA SER A 4 33.19 3.08 21.34
C SER A 4 31.78 3.72 21.46
N ASN A 5 31.63 4.85 22.16
CA ASN A 5 30.35 5.53 22.27
C ASN A 5 29.92 6.24 20.96
N LEU A 6 30.90 6.70 20.18
CA LEU A 6 30.63 7.30 18.88
C LEU A 6 30.14 6.23 17.90
N ILE A 7 30.80 5.07 17.82
CA ILE A 7 30.41 3.94 16.99
C ILE A 7 29.00 3.46 17.37
N LYS A 8 28.71 3.24 18.66
CA LYS A 8 27.36 2.86 19.13
C LYS A 8 26.29 3.85 18.71
N LYS A 9 26.56 5.15 18.85
CA LYS A 9 25.63 6.22 18.43
C LYS A 9 25.39 6.19 16.92
N LEU A 10 26.43 5.99 16.13
CA LEU A 10 26.33 5.91 14.67
C LEU A 10 25.51 4.69 14.24
N THR A 11 25.82 3.50 14.77
CA THR A 11 25.12 2.24 14.45
C THR A 11 23.63 2.31 14.81
N VAL A 12 23.31 2.84 16.00
CA VAL A 12 21.90 2.99 16.42
C VAL A 12 21.15 3.97 15.52
N ASN A 13 21.76 5.09 15.13
CA ASN A 13 21.07 6.05 14.26
C ASN A 13 20.96 5.58 12.81
N LEU A 14 21.92 4.82 12.30
CA LEU A 14 21.84 4.18 10.99
C LEU A 14 20.74 3.11 10.98
N GLY A 15 20.74 2.19 11.97
CA GLY A 15 19.68 1.19 12.12
C GLY A 15 18.29 1.83 12.26
N ARG A 16 18.19 2.92 13.04
CA ARG A 16 16.96 3.72 13.13
C ARG A 16 16.48 4.21 11.76
N LEU A 17 17.38 4.73 10.94
CA LEU A 17 17.05 5.24 9.61
C LEU A 17 16.53 4.11 8.71
N ILE A 18 17.19 2.95 8.71
CA ILE A 18 16.77 1.78 7.93
C ILE A 18 15.35 1.35 8.32
N VAL A 19 15.10 1.12 9.62
CA VAL A 19 13.76 0.71 10.08
C VAL A 19 12.74 1.80 9.78
N ALA A 20 13.06 3.07 10.05
CA ALA A 20 12.14 4.19 9.81
C ALA A 20 11.72 4.29 8.34
N VAL A 21 12.68 4.26 7.39
CA VAL A 21 12.38 4.36 5.95
C VAL A 21 11.54 3.17 5.49
N THR A 22 11.88 1.94 5.93
CA THR A 22 11.11 0.74 5.59
C THR A 22 9.67 0.83 6.08
N PHE A 23 9.45 1.26 7.32
CA PHE A 23 8.11 1.38 7.91
C PHE A 23 7.31 2.54 7.29
N ILE A 24 7.96 3.68 6.99
CA ILE A 24 7.31 4.81 6.29
C ILE A 24 6.83 4.34 4.92
N PHE A 25 7.70 3.70 4.14
CA PHE A 25 7.35 3.22 2.81
C PHE A 25 6.24 2.16 2.86
N SER A 26 6.37 1.14 3.73
CA SER A 26 5.38 0.08 3.90
C SER A 26 4.02 0.62 4.34
N GLY A 27 3.99 1.47 5.36
CA GLY A 27 2.75 2.07 5.85
C GLY A 27 2.12 3.04 4.84
N TYR A 28 2.94 3.80 4.11
CA TYR A 28 2.46 4.74 3.09
C TYR A 28 1.79 4.02 1.92
N VAL A 29 2.44 2.98 1.36
CA VAL A 29 1.88 2.20 0.24
C VAL A 29 0.56 1.53 0.63
N LYS A 30 0.46 0.99 1.86
CA LYS A 30 -0.80 0.41 2.37
C LYS A 30 -1.88 1.47 2.64
N ALA A 31 -1.49 2.66 3.08
CA ALA A 31 -2.45 3.76 3.29
C ALA A 31 -3.03 4.29 1.97
N ILE A 32 -2.29 4.19 0.87
CA ILE A 32 -2.76 4.54 -0.48
C ILE A 32 -3.75 3.51 -1.02
N ASP A 33 -3.56 2.21 -0.74
CA ASP A 33 -4.46 1.13 -1.17
C ASP A 33 -4.97 0.31 0.03
N PRO A 34 -5.90 0.86 0.83
CA PRO A 34 -6.46 0.14 1.98
C PRO A 34 -7.25 -1.12 1.56
N LEU A 35 -7.94 -1.09 0.41
CA LEU A 35 -8.68 -2.24 -0.11
C LEU A 35 -7.73 -3.37 -0.52
N GLY A 36 -6.61 -3.06 -1.16
CA GLY A 36 -5.59 -4.07 -1.49
C GLY A 36 -5.02 -4.74 -0.23
N THR A 37 -4.77 -3.96 0.83
CA THR A 37 -4.35 -4.51 2.14
C THR A 37 -5.46 -5.32 2.80
N GLN A 38 -6.73 -4.90 2.69
CA GLN A 38 -7.88 -5.65 3.16
C GLN A 38 -7.97 -7.02 2.47
N TYR A 39 -7.85 -7.07 1.15
CA TYR A 39 -7.87 -8.33 0.39
C TYR A 39 -6.77 -9.29 0.85
N LYS A 40 -5.55 -8.78 1.07
CA LYS A 40 -4.46 -9.60 1.64
C LYS A 40 -4.76 -10.11 3.04
N ILE A 41 -5.40 -9.32 3.90
CA ILE A 41 -5.84 -9.79 5.23
C ILE A 41 -6.87 -10.91 5.07
N THR A 42 -7.81 -10.79 4.14
CA THR A 42 -8.82 -11.82 3.86
C THR A 42 -8.17 -13.09 3.32
N ASP A 43 -7.18 -12.97 2.43
CA ASP A 43 -6.39 -14.11 1.92
C ASP A 43 -5.68 -14.88 3.04
N TYR A 44 -5.22 -14.19 4.11
CA TYR A 44 -4.64 -14.84 5.28
C TYR A 44 -5.68 -15.53 6.17
N LEU A 45 -6.91 -15.01 6.23
CA LEU A 45 -8.00 -15.60 7.01
C LEU A 45 -8.58 -16.86 6.35
N GLN A 46 -8.47 -16.99 5.03
CA GLN A 46 -9.04 -18.11 4.28
C GLN A 46 -8.43 -19.47 4.69
N PRO A 47 -7.10 -19.68 4.74
CA PRO A 47 -6.51 -20.95 5.19
C PRO A 47 -6.80 -21.27 6.64
N LEU A 48 -7.14 -20.26 7.46
CA LEU A 48 -7.53 -20.43 8.86
C LEU A 48 -9.02 -20.73 9.05
N GLY A 49 -9.82 -20.79 7.97
CA GLY A 49 -11.26 -21.00 8.01
C GLY A 49 -12.04 -19.83 8.61
N LEU A 50 -11.45 -18.63 8.67
CA LEU A 50 -12.04 -17.45 9.30
C LEU A 50 -12.64 -16.46 8.30
N SER A 51 -12.45 -16.65 6.98
CA SER A 51 -12.89 -15.72 5.93
C SER A 51 -14.41 -15.46 5.91
N GLY A 52 -15.23 -16.44 6.30
CA GLY A 52 -16.68 -16.28 6.41
C GLY A 52 -17.18 -15.76 7.76
N ILE A 53 -16.31 -15.67 8.77
CA ILE A 53 -16.66 -15.28 10.14
C ILE A 53 -16.33 -13.80 10.38
N VAL A 54 -15.24 -13.32 9.81
CA VAL A 54 -14.77 -11.94 9.98
C VAL A 54 -15.43 -11.05 8.91
N PRO A 55 -16.27 -10.09 9.30
CA PRO A 55 -16.94 -9.22 8.35
C PRO A 55 -15.97 -8.23 7.67
N ASP A 56 -16.29 -7.82 6.45
CA ASP A 56 -15.44 -6.96 5.62
C ASP A 56 -15.08 -5.62 6.26
N TRP A 57 -16.00 -5.03 7.04
CA TRP A 57 -15.71 -3.78 7.73
C TRP A 57 -14.60 -3.93 8.79
N MET A 58 -14.47 -5.11 9.42
CA MET A 58 -13.39 -5.38 10.38
C MET A 58 -12.04 -5.52 9.68
N THR A 59 -11.99 -6.24 8.56
CA THR A 59 -10.75 -6.39 7.76
C THR A 59 -10.32 -5.06 7.17
N LEU A 60 -11.26 -4.23 6.72
CA LEU A 60 -10.98 -2.87 6.25
C LEU A 60 -10.44 -1.98 7.39
N THR A 61 -11.09 -1.99 8.54
CA THR A 61 -10.62 -1.25 9.72
C THR A 61 -9.22 -1.70 10.15
N ALA A 62 -8.98 -3.01 10.14
CA ALA A 62 -7.66 -3.58 10.44
C ALA A 62 -6.60 -3.11 9.41
N SER A 63 -6.95 -3.03 8.13
CA SER A 63 -6.09 -2.52 7.07
C SER A 63 -5.66 -1.07 7.32
N VAL A 64 -6.62 -0.17 7.59
CA VAL A 64 -6.36 1.25 7.89
C VAL A 64 -5.57 1.40 9.20
N ALA A 65 -5.90 0.61 10.23
CA ALA A 65 -5.16 0.64 11.50
C ALA A 65 -3.72 0.15 11.32
N LEU A 66 -3.49 -0.92 10.56
CA LEU A 66 -2.17 -1.48 10.29
C LEU A 66 -1.28 -0.49 9.52
N SER A 67 -1.79 0.10 8.43
CA SER A 67 -1.07 1.10 7.64
C SER A 67 -0.72 2.34 8.47
N THR A 68 -1.67 2.83 9.26
CA THR A 68 -1.47 3.98 10.16
C THR A 68 -0.45 3.67 11.26
N LEU A 69 -0.48 2.46 11.83
CA LEU A 69 0.49 2.03 12.85
C LEU A 69 1.90 1.94 12.26
N GLU A 70 2.08 1.28 11.12
CA GLU A 70 3.37 1.17 10.43
C GLU A 70 3.94 2.55 10.08
N PHE A 71 3.16 3.38 9.41
CA PHE A 71 3.57 4.73 9.03
C PHE A 71 3.97 5.56 10.25
N SER A 72 3.16 5.51 11.32
CA SER A 72 3.44 6.22 12.57
C SER A 72 4.71 5.73 13.25
N ILE A 73 4.93 4.42 13.35
CA ILE A 73 6.19 3.88 13.91
C ILE A 73 7.38 4.41 13.12
N GLY A 74 7.32 4.40 11.80
CA GLY A 74 8.37 4.89 10.91
C GLY A 74 8.71 6.37 11.19
N ILE A 75 7.70 7.24 11.21
CA ILE A 75 7.87 8.67 11.49
C ILE A 75 8.36 8.91 12.93
N PHE A 76 7.81 8.18 13.91
CA PHE A 76 8.23 8.35 15.32
C PHE A 76 9.66 7.87 15.56
N LEU A 77 10.12 6.84 14.88
CA LEU A 77 11.52 6.45 14.87
C LEU A 77 12.38 7.52 14.20
N LEU A 78 11.98 8.03 13.03
CA LEU A 78 12.72 9.06 12.28
C LEU A 78 12.97 10.33 13.12
N PHE A 79 11.97 10.80 13.85
CA PHE A 79 12.06 12.00 14.72
C PHE A 79 12.46 11.67 16.17
N ALA A 80 12.68 10.40 16.53
CA ALA A 80 12.96 9.93 17.88
C ALA A 80 11.92 10.39 18.92
N ILE A 81 10.63 10.31 18.55
CA ILE A 81 9.47 10.66 19.37
C ILE A 81 9.27 9.55 20.41
N ARG A 82 9.02 9.94 21.67
CA ARG A 82 8.79 9.00 22.80
C ARG A 82 9.68 7.75 22.74
N ARG A 83 10.96 7.90 22.47
CA ARG A 83 11.95 6.87 22.11
C ARG A 83 11.76 5.51 22.79
N ARG A 84 11.52 5.50 24.11
CA ARG A 84 11.33 4.25 24.87
C ARG A 84 10.06 3.51 24.49
N LEU A 85 8.96 4.22 24.24
CA LEU A 85 7.68 3.63 23.87
C LEU A 85 7.73 3.17 22.41
N THR A 86 8.17 4.03 21.51
CA THR A 86 8.23 3.75 20.07
C THR A 86 9.11 2.53 19.77
N THR A 87 10.30 2.42 20.40
CA THR A 87 11.16 1.23 20.18
C THR A 87 10.54 -0.05 20.72
N LYS A 88 9.75 0.00 21.81
CA LYS A 88 9.02 -1.18 22.31
C LYS A 88 7.90 -1.60 21.35
N ILE A 89 7.13 -0.62 20.85
CA ILE A 89 6.06 -0.90 19.85
C ILE A 89 6.66 -1.44 18.56
N SER A 90 7.73 -0.83 18.06
CA SER A 90 8.46 -1.32 16.88
C SER A 90 8.97 -2.74 17.05
N LEU A 91 9.54 -3.07 18.22
CA LEU A 91 10.01 -4.42 18.52
C LEU A 91 8.85 -5.41 18.57
N LEU A 92 7.78 -5.10 19.28
CA LEU A 92 6.58 -5.96 19.38
C LEU A 92 6.00 -6.21 17.97
N PHE A 93 5.86 -5.15 17.17
CA PHE A 93 5.38 -5.24 15.79
C PHE A 93 6.29 -6.18 14.94
N MET A 94 7.60 -6.00 15.02
CA MET A 94 8.54 -6.84 14.28
C MET A 94 8.54 -8.30 14.73
N VAL A 95 8.34 -8.58 16.03
CA VAL A 95 8.17 -9.95 16.53
C VAL A 95 6.93 -10.60 15.91
N VAL A 96 5.79 -9.93 15.95
CA VAL A 96 4.53 -10.43 15.37
C VAL A 96 4.69 -10.65 13.86
N MET A 97 5.24 -9.67 13.13
CA MET A 97 5.42 -9.77 11.68
C MET A 97 6.42 -10.86 11.29
N THR A 98 7.47 -11.08 12.09
CA THR A 98 8.42 -12.17 11.82
C THR A 98 7.77 -13.54 12.04
N LEU A 99 6.93 -13.70 13.07
CA LEU A 99 6.18 -14.94 13.29
C LEU A 99 5.21 -15.24 12.15
N ILE A 100 4.44 -14.24 11.71
CA ILE A 100 3.52 -14.37 10.57
C ILE A 100 4.28 -14.73 9.30
N THR A 101 5.37 -14.03 8.98
CA THR A 101 6.14 -14.30 7.76
C THR A 101 6.90 -15.64 7.83
N THR A 102 7.26 -16.12 9.01
CA THR A 102 7.80 -17.48 9.18
C THR A 102 6.73 -18.53 8.85
N TRP A 103 5.50 -18.35 9.35
CA TRP A 103 4.38 -19.23 9.01
C TRP A 103 4.11 -19.20 7.49
N ILE A 104 4.07 -18.01 6.88
CA ILE A 104 3.85 -17.87 5.42
C ILE A 104 4.97 -18.54 4.61
N ALA A 105 6.25 -18.40 5.03
CA ALA A 105 7.37 -19.00 4.32
C ALA A 105 7.38 -20.54 4.39
N ILE A 106 6.88 -21.13 5.49
CA ILE A 106 6.83 -22.58 5.69
C ILE A 106 5.57 -23.17 5.05
N ALA A 107 4.39 -22.62 5.32
CA ALA A 107 3.10 -23.17 4.89
C ALA A 107 2.72 -22.74 3.46
N ASN A 108 3.34 -21.69 2.93
CA ASN A 108 3.09 -21.09 1.60
C ASN A 108 1.58 -20.90 1.25
N PRO A 109 0.76 -20.37 2.17
CA PRO A 109 -0.68 -20.25 1.98
C PRO A 109 -1.05 -19.17 0.94
N VAL A 110 -0.15 -18.22 0.68
CA VAL A 110 -0.30 -17.12 -0.26
C VAL A 110 0.98 -16.93 -1.08
N LYS A 111 0.85 -16.48 -2.34
CA LYS A 111 2.00 -16.31 -3.25
C LYS A 111 2.98 -15.22 -2.78
N ASP A 112 2.50 -14.15 -2.17
CA ASP A 112 3.32 -13.06 -1.63
C ASP A 112 2.74 -12.52 -0.31
N CYS A 113 3.61 -11.99 0.55
CA CYS A 113 3.23 -11.45 1.86
C CYS A 113 2.48 -10.09 1.78
N GLY A 114 2.53 -9.37 0.66
CA GLY A 114 1.94 -8.03 0.53
C GLY A 114 2.52 -6.95 1.47
N CYS A 115 3.73 -7.16 2.04
CA CYS A 115 4.34 -6.22 2.99
C CYS A 115 4.52 -4.81 2.42
N PHE A 116 4.74 -4.69 1.11
CA PHE A 116 4.87 -3.43 0.37
C PHE A 116 3.73 -3.24 -0.65
N GLY A 117 2.57 -3.86 -0.41
CA GLY A 117 1.45 -3.84 -1.35
C GLY A 117 1.87 -4.31 -2.74
N ASP A 118 1.30 -3.69 -3.78
CA ASP A 118 1.64 -3.97 -5.18
C ASP A 118 2.88 -3.19 -5.69
N ALA A 119 3.46 -2.30 -4.87
CA ALA A 119 4.61 -1.48 -5.27
C ALA A 119 5.91 -2.29 -5.40
N ILE A 120 6.14 -3.26 -4.52
CA ILE A 120 7.28 -4.17 -4.56
C ILE A 120 6.81 -5.57 -4.15
N LYS A 121 6.82 -6.50 -5.09
CA LYS A 121 6.51 -7.90 -4.84
C LYS A 121 7.79 -8.63 -4.40
N LEU A 122 7.77 -9.16 -3.18
CA LEU A 122 8.85 -9.97 -2.61
C LEU A 122 8.34 -11.40 -2.43
N THR A 123 9.20 -12.35 -2.68
CA THR A 123 8.94 -13.74 -2.34
C THR A 123 8.78 -13.91 -0.82
N ASN A 124 8.14 -15.00 -0.38
CA ASN A 124 7.92 -15.28 1.03
C ASN A 124 9.24 -15.39 1.81
N PHE A 125 10.28 -15.98 1.20
CA PHE A 125 11.61 -16.11 1.81
C PHE A 125 12.39 -14.78 1.87
N GLU A 126 12.32 -13.94 0.84
CA GLU A 126 12.93 -12.60 0.86
C GLU A 126 12.28 -11.73 1.92
N THR A 127 10.96 -11.83 2.07
CA THR A 127 10.22 -11.13 3.12
C THR A 127 10.64 -11.57 4.51
N LEU A 128 10.79 -12.88 4.74
CA LEU A 128 11.29 -13.42 6.00
C LEU A 128 12.72 -12.93 6.29
N GLY A 129 13.62 -12.99 5.32
CA GLY A 129 15.00 -12.49 5.46
C GLY A 129 15.04 -11.01 5.84
N LYS A 130 14.28 -10.17 5.15
CA LYS A 130 14.10 -8.75 5.48
C LYS A 130 13.61 -8.58 6.92
N ASN A 131 12.59 -9.31 7.34
CA ASN A 131 11.99 -9.18 8.66
C ASN A 131 12.94 -9.62 9.79
N ILE A 132 13.76 -10.64 9.58
CA ILE A 132 14.81 -11.05 10.54
C ILE A 132 15.83 -9.92 10.74
N ILE A 133 16.27 -9.27 9.65
CA ILE A 133 17.19 -8.13 9.73
C ILE A 133 16.56 -6.95 10.48
N LEU A 134 15.32 -6.59 10.14
CA LEU A 134 14.60 -5.51 10.80
C LEU A 134 14.33 -5.81 12.29
N LEU A 135 14.05 -7.07 12.64
CA LEU A 135 13.89 -7.51 14.02
C LEU A 135 15.20 -7.34 14.80
N ALA A 136 16.34 -7.79 14.25
CA ALA A 136 17.64 -7.61 14.90
C ALA A 136 17.96 -6.12 15.14
N ILE A 137 17.68 -5.26 14.17
CA ILE A 137 17.85 -3.80 14.33
C ILE A 137 16.87 -3.26 15.38
N SER A 138 15.62 -3.71 15.41
CA SER A 138 14.62 -3.28 16.40
C SER A 138 15.02 -3.66 17.84
N ILE A 139 15.65 -4.82 18.03
CA ILE A 139 16.25 -5.22 19.34
C ILE A 139 17.37 -4.24 19.72
N LEU A 140 18.25 -3.87 18.78
CA LEU A 140 19.30 -2.88 19.02
C LEU A 140 18.72 -1.51 19.44
N LEU A 141 17.67 -1.04 18.74
CA LEU A 141 17.01 0.22 19.05
C LEU A 141 16.34 0.20 20.43
N TRP A 142 15.67 -0.89 20.76
CA TRP A 142 15.05 -1.10 22.07
C TRP A 142 16.09 -1.11 23.21
N ARG A 143 17.27 -1.73 22.99
CA ARG A 143 18.35 -1.82 23.99
C ARG A 143 19.03 -0.46 24.23
N PHE A 144 19.11 0.40 23.20
CA PHE A 144 19.84 1.67 23.25
C PHE A 144 19.01 2.90 22.82
N PRO A 145 17.77 3.11 23.35
CA PRO A 145 16.87 4.17 22.88
C PRO A 145 17.41 5.58 23.15
N HIS A 146 18.32 5.73 24.12
CA HIS A 146 18.91 7.01 24.47
C HIS A 146 19.99 7.49 23.50
N GLN A 147 20.55 6.62 22.67
CA GLN A 147 21.55 6.97 21.65
C GLN A 147 20.91 7.64 20.41
N MET A 148 19.59 7.56 20.26
CA MET A 148 18.85 8.16 19.17
C MET A 148 18.86 9.70 19.29
N VAL A 149 19.27 10.38 18.23
CA VAL A 149 19.25 11.86 18.14
C VAL A 149 17.81 12.35 18.01
N ARG A 150 17.40 13.30 18.84
CA ARG A 150 16.08 13.94 18.74
C ARG A 150 16.13 15.11 17.78
N PHE A 151 15.14 15.16 16.89
CA PHE A 151 14.96 16.32 16.01
C PHE A 151 13.92 17.31 16.56
N ILE A 152 13.01 16.87 17.43
CA ILE A 152 11.91 17.68 17.97
C ILE A 152 11.95 17.66 19.50
N SER A 153 11.64 18.79 20.13
CA SER A 153 11.57 18.94 21.59
C SER A 153 10.41 18.14 22.19
N LYS A 154 10.48 17.84 23.49
CA LYS A 154 9.43 17.05 24.15
C LYS A 154 8.03 17.69 24.10
N PRO A 155 7.89 19.01 24.32
CA PRO A 155 6.59 19.68 24.28
C PRO A 155 5.89 19.56 22.91
N THR A 156 6.67 19.58 21.80
CA THR A 156 6.14 19.63 20.44
C THR A 156 5.80 18.24 19.86
N GLN A 157 6.24 17.15 20.52
CA GLN A 157 6.04 15.79 20.01
C GLN A 157 4.57 15.41 19.77
N TRP A 158 3.64 15.94 20.58
CA TRP A 158 2.22 15.65 20.43
C TRP A 158 1.65 16.15 19.09
N ILE A 159 2.16 17.26 18.56
CA ILE A 159 1.76 17.82 17.26
C ILE A 159 2.12 16.82 16.16
N VAL A 160 3.38 16.33 16.16
CA VAL A 160 3.83 15.35 15.15
C VAL A 160 3.05 14.04 15.25
N ILE A 161 2.75 13.58 16.47
CA ILE A 161 1.95 12.35 16.68
C ILE A 161 0.58 12.50 16.02
N ASN A 162 -0.18 13.55 16.38
CA ASN A 162 -1.52 13.74 15.85
C ASN A 162 -1.51 14.03 14.35
N TYR A 163 -0.57 14.84 13.86
CA TYR A 163 -0.43 15.14 12.44
C TYR A 163 -0.16 13.87 11.61
N THR A 164 0.74 12.99 12.08
CA THR A 164 1.08 11.76 11.37
C THR A 164 -0.10 10.80 11.30
N ILE A 165 -0.82 10.61 12.41
CA ILE A 165 -2.00 9.75 12.47
C ILE A 165 -3.11 10.33 11.56
N LEU A 166 -3.40 11.62 11.70
CA LEU A 166 -4.43 12.29 10.89
C LEU A 166 -4.10 12.22 9.39
N PHE A 167 -2.85 12.45 9.01
CA PHE A 167 -2.42 12.36 7.61
C PHE A 167 -2.62 10.95 7.05
N SER A 168 -2.20 9.90 7.78
CA SER A 168 -2.36 8.51 7.32
C SER A 168 -3.82 8.12 7.19
N VAL A 169 -4.66 8.47 8.17
CA VAL A 169 -6.10 8.18 8.12
C VAL A 169 -6.78 8.97 7.00
N ALA A 170 -6.45 10.26 6.84
CA ALA A 170 -6.99 11.08 5.77
C ALA A 170 -6.63 10.55 4.38
N LEU A 171 -5.37 10.09 4.20
CA LEU A 171 -4.90 9.48 2.96
C LEU A 171 -5.67 8.18 2.66
N SER A 172 -5.86 7.32 3.66
CA SER A 172 -6.64 6.07 3.50
C SER A 172 -8.11 6.37 3.18
N THR A 173 -8.72 7.34 3.86
CA THR A 173 -10.12 7.74 3.61
C THR A 173 -10.27 8.32 2.20
N TRP A 174 -9.33 9.16 1.77
CA TRP A 174 -9.31 9.67 0.40
C TRP A 174 -9.25 8.55 -0.62
N SER A 175 -8.34 7.58 -0.43
CA SER A 175 -8.18 6.46 -1.36
C SER A 175 -9.37 5.49 -1.37
N LEU A 176 -10.18 5.45 -0.32
CA LEU A 176 -11.43 4.69 -0.27
C LEU A 176 -12.58 5.43 -0.96
N TRP A 177 -12.61 6.75 -0.88
CA TRP A 177 -13.62 7.57 -1.54
C TRP A 177 -13.38 7.68 -3.05
N SER A 178 -12.15 8.00 -3.42
CA SER A 178 -11.68 8.10 -4.80
C SER A 178 -11.11 6.76 -5.28
N LEU A 179 -9.99 6.79 -5.98
CA LEU A 179 -9.17 5.64 -6.30
C LEU A 179 -7.81 5.81 -5.61
N PRO A 180 -7.02 4.72 -5.48
CA PRO A 180 -5.64 4.82 -5.00
C PRO A 180 -4.87 5.91 -5.72
N LEU A 181 -4.22 6.80 -4.96
CA LEU A 181 -3.48 7.95 -5.50
C LEU A 181 -2.37 7.52 -6.48
N PHE A 182 -1.77 6.36 -6.21
CA PHE A 182 -0.81 5.69 -7.07
C PHE A 182 -1.29 4.28 -7.34
N ASP A 183 -1.41 3.95 -8.62
CA ASP A 183 -1.78 2.61 -9.05
C ASP A 183 -0.53 1.85 -9.51
N PHE A 184 -0.04 0.94 -8.65
CA PHE A 184 1.13 0.09 -8.93
C PHE A 184 0.73 -1.23 -9.61
N ARG A 185 -0.56 -1.43 -9.88
CA ARG A 185 -1.10 -2.64 -10.47
C ARG A 185 -0.92 -2.64 -11.99
N PRO A 186 -0.98 -3.81 -12.64
CA PRO A 186 -0.83 -3.91 -14.10
C PRO A 186 -1.83 -3.06 -14.89
N TYR A 187 -3.02 -2.83 -14.31
CA TYR A 187 -4.10 -2.07 -14.95
C TYR A 187 -4.07 -0.57 -14.62
N HIS A 188 -2.91 0.05 -14.48
CA HIS A 188 -2.81 1.50 -14.24
C HIS A 188 -3.13 2.32 -15.50
N ILE A 189 -3.48 3.59 -15.33
CA ILE A 189 -3.71 4.52 -16.44
C ILE A 189 -2.44 4.59 -17.31
N GLY A 190 -2.62 4.43 -18.63
CA GLY A 190 -1.55 4.35 -19.62
C GLY A 190 -1.06 2.93 -19.90
N ALA A 191 -1.47 1.92 -19.13
CA ALA A 191 -1.16 0.53 -19.43
C ALA A 191 -1.97 0.05 -20.63
N ASN A 192 -1.33 -0.72 -21.51
CA ASN A 192 -2.01 -1.46 -22.58
C ASN A 192 -2.19 -2.90 -22.12
N ILE A 193 -3.45 -3.36 -22.06
CA ILE A 193 -3.82 -4.67 -21.50
C ILE A 193 -3.20 -5.79 -22.35
N GLU A 194 -3.31 -5.72 -23.66
CA GLU A 194 -2.78 -6.74 -24.56
C GLU A 194 -1.26 -6.91 -24.40
N LYS A 195 -0.49 -5.80 -24.41
CA LYS A 195 0.95 -5.84 -24.14
C LYS A 195 1.28 -6.39 -22.75
N GLY A 196 0.42 -6.16 -21.77
CA GLY A 196 0.55 -6.73 -20.44
C GLY A 196 0.34 -8.23 -20.39
N MET A 197 -0.33 -8.81 -21.40
CA MET A 197 -0.57 -10.25 -21.56
C MET A 197 0.51 -10.95 -22.38
N GLU A 198 1.33 -10.20 -23.14
CA GLU A 198 2.37 -10.77 -23.99
C GLU A 198 3.47 -11.46 -23.21
N ILE A 199 3.88 -12.62 -23.71
CA ILE A 199 5.09 -13.32 -23.23
C ILE A 199 6.26 -12.87 -24.13
N PRO A 200 7.29 -12.18 -23.57
CA PRO A 200 8.42 -11.72 -24.38
C PRO A 200 9.13 -12.87 -25.10
N GLU A 201 9.60 -12.62 -26.32
CA GLU A 201 10.40 -13.59 -27.04
C GLU A 201 11.65 -13.97 -26.23
N GLY A 202 11.89 -15.28 -26.04
CA GLY A 202 12.99 -15.80 -25.23
C GLY A 202 12.72 -15.85 -23.73
N ALA A 203 11.51 -15.52 -23.26
CA ALA A 203 11.12 -15.70 -21.87
C ALA A 203 11.20 -17.19 -21.47
N LYS A 204 11.60 -17.43 -20.21
CA LYS A 204 11.68 -18.77 -19.64
C LYS A 204 10.29 -19.41 -19.66
N GLN A 205 10.15 -20.54 -20.35
CA GLN A 205 8.89 -21.30 -20.38
C GLN A 205 8.72 -22.08 -19.07
N PRO A 206 7.48 -22.21 -18.55
CA PRO A 206 7.23 -23.06 -17.40
C PRO A 206 7.51 -24.51 -17.78
N GLN A 207 8.22 -25.22 -16.91
CA GLN A 207 8.49 -26.64 -17.10
C GLN A 207 7.57 -27.46 -16.20
N PHE A 208 6.95 -28.47 -16.79
CA PHE A 208 6.04 -29.38 -16.10
C PHE A 208 6.59 -30.79 -16.18
N GLU A 209 6.66 -31.48 -15.08
CA GLU A 209 6.95 -32.91 -15.02
C GLU A 209 5.67 -33.67 -14.71
N THR A 210 5.25 -34.52 -15.65
CA THR A 210 4.09 -35.37 -15.47
C THR A 210 4.53 -36.76 -15.05
N THR A 211 4.07 -37.18 -13.88
CA THR A 211 4.28 -38.52 -13.34
C THR A 211 2.98 -39.31 -13.51
N PHE A 212 3.07 -40.49 -14.06
CA PHE A 212 1.96 -41.42 -14.27
C PHE A 212 1.96 -42.47 -13.18
N ILE A 213 0.83 -42.65 -12.52
CA ILE A 213 0.62 -43.71 -11.55
C ILE A 213 0.01 -44.88 -12.28
N LEU A 214 0.76 -45.97 -12.40
CA LEU A 214 0.35 -47.18 -13.09
C LEU A 214 0.31 -48.35 -12.12
N GLU A 215 -0.59 -49.29 -12.36
CA GLU A 215 -0.78 -50.48 -11.54
C GLU A 215 -0.51 -51.73 -12.35
N LYS A 216 0.18 -52.69 -11.75
CA LYS A 216 0.40 -54.04 -12.25
C LYS A 216 0.36 -55.02 -11.09
N ASN A 217 -0.52 -56.04 -11.17
CA ASN A 217 -0.71 -57.05 -10.14
C ASN A 217 -1.02 -56.55 -8.73
N GLY A 218 -1.70 -55.39 -8.61
CA GLY A 218 -2.00 -54.74 -7.33
C GLY A 218 -0.91 -53.87 -6.75
N GLU A 219 0.22 -53.74 -7.41
CA GLU A 219 1.27 -52.76 -7.05
C GLU A 219 1.15 -51.47 -7.88
N GLN A 220 1.08 -50.34 -7.23
CA GLN A 220 1.13 -49.01 -7.86
C GLN A 220 2.53 -48.47 -7.86
N LYS A 221 2.99 -47.96 -9.01
CA LYS A 221 4.28 -47.29 -9.17
C LYS A 221 4.15 -46.00 -9.98
N GLU A 222 5.01 -45.03 -9.66
CA GLU A 222 5.09 -43.76 -10.38
C GLU A 222 6.15 -43.89 -11.52
N PHE A 223 5.79 -43.39 -12.70
CA PHE A 223 6.61 -43.40 -13.90
C PHE A 223 6.61 -42.03 -14.53
N THR A 224 7.76 -41.60 -15.05
CA THR A 224 7.88 -40.39 -15.88
C THR A 224 7.68 -40.71 -17.36
N ILE A 225 7.53 -39.68 -18.21
CA ILE A 225 7.43 -39.88 -19.67
C ILE A 225 8.62 -40.66 -20.21
N ASP A 226 9.82 -40.37 -19.71
CA ASP A 226 11.07 -40.99 -20.18
C ASP A 226 11.19 -42.48 -19.80
N ASN A 227 10.51 -42.90 -18.73
CA ASN A 227 10.55 -44.28 -18.21
C ASN A 227 9.16 -44.95 -18.26
N TYR A 228 8.29 -44.52 -19.20
CA TYR A 228 6.94 -45.09 -19.31
C TYR A 228 7.01 -46.58 -19.67
N PRO A 229 6.39 -47.48 -18.88
CA PRO A 229 6.53 -48.92 -19.07
C PRO A 229 5.70 -49.43 -20.23
N ASP A 230 5.82 -50.70 -20.51
CA ASP A 230 5.07 -51.41 -21.55
C ASP A 230 3.57 -51.50 -21.27
N SER A 231 2.80 -51.97 -22.26
CA SER A 231 1.33 -52.09 -22.22
C SER A 231 0.75 -53.04 -21.16
N THR A 232 1.60 -53.67 -20.35
CA THR A 232 1.18 -54.58 -19.26
C THR A 232 0.76 -53.86 -17.99
N TRP A 233 1.06 -52.55 -17.89
CA TRP A 233 0.66 -51.70 -16.78
C TRP A 233 -0.65 -50.97 -17.11
N LYS A 234 -1.53 -50.88 -16.13
CA LYS A 234 -2.80 -50.20 -16.26
C LYS A 234 -2.69 -48.79 -15.69
N PHE A 235 -3.11 -47.80 -16.45
CA PHE A 235 -3.16 -46.41 -16.02
C PHE A 235 -4.20 -46.22 -14.89
N ILE A 236 -3.83 -45.61 -13.80
CA ILE A 236 -4.69 -45.24 -12.67
C ILE A 236 -4.90 -43.73 -12.62
N ASP A 237 -3.80 -42.96 -12.59
CA ASP A 237 -3.86 -41.50 -12.44
C ASP A 237 -2.59 -40.86 -13.01
N SER A 238 -2.63 -39.54 -13.21
CA SER A 238 -1.45 -38.75 -13.57
C SER A 238 -1.34 -37.50 -12.69
N LYS A 239 -0.12 -37.23 -12.19
CA LYS A 239 0.18 -36.05 -11.39
C LYS A 239 1.18 -35.19 -12.16
N THR A 240 0.75 -33.98 -12.53
CA THR A 240 1.62 -32.98 -13.16
C THR A 240 2.09 -31.99 -12.09
N ILE A 241 3.39 -31.87 -11.93
CA ILE A 241 4.04 -30.93 -11.01
C ILE A 241 4.82 -29.93 -11.86
N GLN A 242 4.63 -28.65 -11.60
CA GLN A 242 5.47 -27.60 -12.19
C GLN A 242 6.84 -27.62 -11.52
N THR A 243 7.90 -27.93 -12.27
CA THR A 243 9.28 -28.05 -11.78
C THR A 243 10.04 -26.74 -11.88
N GLU A 244 9.70 -25.90 -12.86
CA GLU A 244 10.26 -24.56 -13.01
C GLU A 244 9.16 -23.54 -13.29
N GLU A 245 9.19 -22.44 -12.54
CA GLU A 245 8.31 -21.29 -12.81
C GLU A 245 8.80 -20.60 -14.10
N GLY A 246 7.91 -20.53 -15.09
CA GLY A 246 8.13 -19.73 -16.29
C GLY A 246 7.87 -18.24 -16.04
N TYR A 247 8.10 -17.42 -17.06
CA TYR A 247 7.66 -16.04 -17.04
C TYR A 247 6.14 -15.98 -16.95
N VAL A 248 5.62 -15.27 -15.96
CA VAL A 248 4.20 -14.98 -15.81
C VAL A 248 3.98 -13.53 -16.25
N PRO A 249 3.18 -13.28 -17.31
CA PRO A 249 2.86 -11.92 -17.72
C PRO A 249 2.22 -11.13 -16.58
N PRO A 250 2.41 -9.81 -16.51
CA PRO A 250 1.76 -8.96 -15.50
C PRO A 250 0.22 -9.08 -15.50
N ILE A 251 -0.35 -9.34 -16.67
CA ILE A 251 -1.77 -9.64 -16.90
C ILE A 251 -1.85 -11.05 -17.49
N HIS A 252 -2.42 -12.01 -16.79
CA HIS A 252 -2.45 -13.41 -17.22
C HIS A 252 -3.85 -14.06 -17.17
N ASP A 253 -4.78 -13.47 -16.41
CA ASP A 253 -6.11 -14.03 -16.18
C ASP A 253 -7.22 -13.07 -16.65
N PHE A 254 -6.97 -12.27 -17.70
CA PHE A 254 -7.96 -11.35 -18.22
C PHE A 254 -8.75 -11.98 -19.36
N SER A 255 -10.03 -12.23 -19.14
CA SER A 255 -11.01 -12.65 -20.14
C SER A 255 -12.33 -11.90 -19.95
N ILE A 256 -13.06 -11.72 -21.03
CA ILE A 256 -14.40 -11.13 -21.05
C ILE A 256 -15.31 -12.13 -21.75
N GLU A 257 -16.12 -12.81 -20.96
CA GLU A 257 -17.00 -13.88 -21.44
C GLU A 257 -18.47 -13.44 -21.40
N ASP A 258 -19.22 -13.70 -22.45
CA ASP A 258 -20.65 -13.46 -22.47
C ASP A 258 -21.36 -14.33 -21.43
N THR A 259 -22.21 -13.72 -20.59
CA THR A 259 -22.91 -14.39 -19.50
C THR A 259 -23.88 -15.47 -19.96
N LYS A 260 -24.35 -15.44 -21.23
CA LYS A 260 -25.39 -16.32 -21.76
C LYS A 260 -24.83 -17.50 -22.56
N ASN A 261 -23.83 -17.25 -23.42
CA ASN A 261 -23.30 -18.25 -24.34
C ASN A 261 -21.85 -18.66 -24.04
N GLY A 262 -21.16 -17.95 -23.11
CA GLY A 262 -19.76 -18.21 -22.75
C GLY A 262 -18.78 -17.81 -23.87
N GLU A 263 -19.17 -17.00 -24.84
CA GLU A 263 -18.30 -16.53 -25.91
C GLU A 263 -17.29 -15.52 -25.35
N ASP A 264 -16.00 -15.72 -25.67
CA ASP A 264 -14.92 -14.81 -25.29
C ASP A 264 -14.80 -13.67 -26.31
N ILE A 265 -15.13 -12.45 -25.86
CA ILE A 265 -15.04 -11.22 -26.67
C ILE A 265 -13.81 -10.37 -26.30
N THR A 266 -12.86 -10.91 -25.54
CA THR A 266 -11.68 -10.16 -25.04
C THR A 266 -10.94 -9.45 -26.16
N GLN A 267 -10.63 -10.17 -27.24
CA GLN A 267 -9.89 -9.62 -28.38
C GLN A 267 -10.69 -8.54 -29.12
N GLU A 268 -12.00 -8.69 -29.23
CA GLU A 268 -12.87 -7.71 -29.85
C GLU A 268 -12.86 -6.38 -29.09
N VAL A 269 -12.89 -6.45 -27.74
CA VAL A 269 -12.85 -5.25 -26.88
C VAL A 269 -11.46 -4.61 -26.89
N LEU A 270 -10.38 -5.40 -26.86
CA LEU A 270 -9.01 -4.88 -26.84
C LEU A 270 -8.58 -4.26 -28.16
N HIS A 271 -9.06 -4.79 -29.30
CA HIS A 271 -8.77 -4.26 -30.65
C HIS A 271 -9.78 -3.20 -31.13
N ASP A 272 -10.73 -2.81 -30.28
CA ASP A 272 -11.65 -1.73 -30.62
C ASP A 272 -10.87 -0.43 -30.82
N LYS A 273 -10.95 0.11 -32.05
CA LYS A 273 -10.29 1.37 -32.44
C LYS A 273 -11.01 2.61 -31.90
N GLY A 274 -12.24 2.45 -31.43
CA GLY A 274 -13.01 3.45 -30.72
C GLY A 274 -12.69 3.51 -29.24
N TYR A 275 -13.58 4.11 -28.50
CA TYR A 275 -13.53 4.11 -27.04
C TYR A 275 -14.48 3.05 -26.48
N SER A 276 -14.03 2.37 -25.42
CA SER A 276 -14.83 1.38 -24.72
C SER A 276 -14.90 1.75 -23.22
N PHE A 277 -16.11 1.97 -22.73
CA PHE A 277 -16.37 2.11 -21.30
C PHE A 277 -16.57 0.74 -20.68
N LEU A 278 -15.80 0.42 -19.66
CA LEU A 278 -15.94 -0.78 -18.85
C LEU A 278 -16.44 -0.38 -17.45
N LEU A 279 -17.69 -0.68 -17.15
CA LEU A 279 -18.22 -0.61 -15.80
C LEU A 279 -17.80 -1.88 -15.07
N ILE A 280 -17.03 -1.76 -14.01
CA ILE A 280 -16.41 -2.88 -13.31
C ILE A 280 -17.03 -3.04 -11.95
N SER A 281 -17.71 -4.17 -11.73
CA SER A 281 -18.30 -4.52 -10.45
C SER A 281 -17.97 -5.96 -10.08
N PRO A 282 -16.98 -6.22 -9.23
CA PRO A 282 -16.63 -7.56 -8.78
C PRO A 282 -17.80 -8.31 -8.12
N ASN A 283 -18.71 -7.58 -7.48
CA ASN A 283 -19.88 -8.13 -6.82
C ASN A 283 -21.04 -7.12 -6.84
N LEU A 284 -22.03 -7.34 -7.67
CA LEU A 284 -23.20 -6.48 -7.82
C LEU A 284 -24.10 -6.46 -6.58
N ALA A 285 -24.11 -7.52 -5.78
CA ALA A 285 -24.90 -7.54 -4.54
C ALA A 285 -24.34 -6.59 -3.47
N MET A 286 -23.07 -6.19 -3.59
CA MET A 286 -22.38 -5.25 -2.69
C MET A 286 -21.99 -3.94 -3.41
N ALA A 287 -22.41 -3.76 -4.64
CA ALA A 287 -22.15 -2.55 -5.41
C ALA A 287 -22.95 -1.37 -4.84
N ASP A 288 -22.31 -0.19 -4.86
CA ASP A 288 -23.00 1.06 -4.48
C ASP A 288 -23.90 1.52 -5.64
N ASP A 289 -25.18 1.65 -5.36
CA ASP A 289 -26.20 2.06 -6.34
C ASP A 289 -26.53 3.56 -6.29
N SER A 290 -25.86 4.34 -5.44
CA SER A 290 -26.19 5.77 -5.24
C SER A 290 -26.02 6.63 -6.48
N ASN A 291 -25.13 6.23 -7.40
CA ASN A 291 -24.79 6.98 -8.62
C ASN A 291 -25.24 6.29 -9.92
N PHE A 292 -26.24 5.40 -9.84
CA PHE A 292 -26.71 4.68 -11.03
C PHE A 292 -27.20 5.63 -12.14
N GLY A 293 -27.87 6.72 -11.80
CA GLY A 293 -28.32 7.70 -12.79
C GLY A 293 -27.17 8.36 -13.58
N THR A 294 -26.05 8.62 -12.94
CA THR A 294 -24.85 9.11 -13.65
C THR A 294 -24.26 8.03 -14.55
N ILE A 295 -24.33 6.77 -14.15
CA ILE A 295 -23.87 5.63 -14.97
C ILE A 295 -24.74 5.52 -16.22
N ASP A 296 -26.07 5.66 -16.09
CA ASP A 296 -27.01 5.62 -17.22
C ASP A 296 -26.77 6.77 -18.18
N GLN A 297 -26.53 7.99 -17.69
CA GLN A 297 -26.16 9.14 -18.54
C GLN A 297 -24.86 8.90 -19.33
N ILE A 298 -23.88 8.23 -18.72
CA ILE A 298 -22.64 7.87 -19.43
C ILE A 298 -22.91 6.77 -20.47
N TYR A 299 -23.83 5.84 -20.17
CA TYR A 299 -24.25 4.82 -21.11
C TYR A 299 -24.97 5.43 -22.32
N GLU A 300 -25.94 6.31 -22.13
CA GLU A 300 -26.62 7.08 -23.18
C GLU A 300 -25.61 7.88 -24.03
N TYR A 301 -24.69 8.59 -23.37
CA TYR A 301 -23.61 9.28 -24.07
C TYR A 301 -22.75 8.35 -24.93
N ALA A 302 -22.44 7.15 -24.45
CA ALA A 302 -21.67 6.19 -25.22
C ALA A 302 -22.45 5.68 -26.43
N GLU A 303 -23.76 5.39 -26.30
CA GLU A 303 -24.62 5.01 -27.41
C GLU A 303 -24.74 6.11 -28.46
N ASP A 304 -24.97 7.37 -28.07
CA ASP A 304 -25.10 8.52 -28.96
C ASP A 304 -23.84 8.78 -29.81
N HIS A 305 -22.66 8.40 -29.28
CA HIS A 305 -21.38 8.57 -29.97
C HIS A 305 -20.84 7.30 -30.60
N GLY A 306 -21.57 6.18 -30.49
CA GLY A 306 -21.13 4.88 -31.02
C GLY A 306 -19.93 4.28 -30.28
N TYR A 307 -19.75 4.62 -29.00
CA TYR A 307 -18.75 4.01 -28.15
C TYR A 307 -19.31 2.75 -27.49
N ARG A 308 -18.45 1.78 -27.24
CA ARG A 308 -18.83 0.56 -26.52
C ARG A 308 -19.02 0.87 -25.02
N PHE A 309 -20.09 0.33 -24.44
CA PHE A 309 -20.28 0.33 -22.99
C PHE A 309 -20.70 -1.07 -22.54
N ILE A 310 -19.93 -1.66 -21.62
CA ILE A 310 -20.18 -3.01 -21.07
C ILE A 310 -19.94 -3.04 -19.56
N CYS A 311 -20.67 -3.90 -18.86
CA CYS A 311 -20.44 -4.16 -17.44
C CYS A 311 -19.71 -5.50 -17.26
N LEU A 312 -18.57 -5.46 -16.57
CA LEU A 312 -17.78 -6.65 -16.20
C LEU A 312 -18.04 -7.00 -14.74
N THR A 313 -18.49 -8.24 -14.51
CA THR A 313 -18.83 -8.71 -13.15
C THR A 313 -18.48 -10.19 -12.96
N ALA A 314 -18.27 -10.58 -11.69
CA ALA A 314 -18.21 -12.00 -11.30
C ALA A 314 -19.50 -12.48 -10.62
N SER A 315 -20.56 -11.67 -10.70
CA SER A 315 -21.85 -11.96 -10.08
C SER A 315 -22.67 -12.97 -10.88
N THR A 316 -23.55 -13.66 -10.19
CA THR A 316 -24.48 -14.62 -10.80
C THR A 316 -25.58 -13.92 -11.60
N GLU A 317 -26.23 -14.62 -12.53
CA GLU A 317 -27.37 -14.11 -13.29
C GLU A 317 -28.49 -13.54 -12.40
N LYS A 318 -28.73 -14.14 -11.23
CA LYS A 318 -29.74 -13.67 -10.27
C LYS A 318 -29.36 -12.29 -9.67
N GLU A 319 -28.08 -12.07 -9.40
CA GLU A 319 -27.56 -10.81 -8.88
C GLU A 319 -27.58 -9.74 -9.99
N ILE A 320 -27.26 -10.11 -11.23
CA ILE A 320 -27.39 -9.22 -12.39
C ILE A 320 -28.84 -8.79 -12.58
N ALA A 321 -29.80 -9.74 -12.59
CA ALA A 321 -31.22 -9.44 -12.71
C ALA A 321 -31.73 -8.55 -11.56
N LYS A 322 -31.22 -8.77 -10.33
CA LYS A 322 -31.56 -7.91 -9.19
C LYS A 322 -31.01 -6.49 -9.38
N TRP A 323 -29.78 -6.34 -9.85
CA TRP A 323 -29.17 -5.06 -10.14
C TRP A 323 -29.95 -4.29 -11.21
N GLN A 324 -30.29 -4.95 -12.33
CA GLN A 324 -31.10 -4.39 -13.39
C GLN A 324 -32.48 -3.90 -12.91
N ASN A 325 -33.13 -4.70 -12.02
CA ASN A 325 -34.42 -4.32 -11.44
C ASN A 325 -34.33 -3.08 -10.51
N ILE A 326 -33.20 -2.86 -9.84
CA ILE A 326 -33.01 -1.75 -8.91
C ILE A 326 -32.61 -0.48 -9.68
N THR A 327 -31.68 -0.60 -10.63
CA THR A 327 -31.06 0.53 -11.32
C THR A 327 -31.70 0.86 -12.66
N GLY A 328 -32.45 -0.05 -13.27
CA GLY A 328 -32.96 0.09 -14.63
C GLY A 328 -31.90 -0.16 -15.73
N ALA A 329 -30.73 -0.70 -15.37
CA ALA A 329 -29.59 -0.86 -16.28
C ALA A 329 -29.91 -1.65 -17.55
N GLU A 330 -29.68 -1.01 -18.72
CA GLU A 330 -29.92 -1.58 -20.05
C GLU A 330 -28.61 -2.05 -20.74
N TYR A 331 -27.44 -1.63 -20.20
CA TYR A 331 -26.14 -2.02 -20.75
C TYR A 331 -25.86 -3.52 -20.58
N PRO A 332 -25.08 -4.12 -21.52
CA PRO A 332 -24.78 -5.56 -21.50
C PRO A 332 -23.81 -5.95 -20.37
N PHE A 333 -24.00 -7.16 -19.84
CA PHE A 333 -23.20 -7.74 -18.76
C PHE A 333 -22.34 -8.89 -19.31
N TYR A 334 -21.07 -8.90 -18.88
CA TYR A 334 -20.09 -9.94 -19.20
C TYR A 334 -19.41 -10.44 -17.93
N THR A 335 -18.98 -11.69 -17.97
CA THR A 335 -18.30 -12.33 -16.84
C THR A 335 -16.78 -12.18 -16.97
N THR A 336 -16.15 -11.83 -15.84
CA THR A 336 -14.69 -11.79 -15.69
C THR A 336 -14.34 -12.25 -14.27
N ASP A 337 -13.14 -12.84 -14.09
CA ASP A 337 -12.67 -13.29 -12.78
C ASP A 337 -12.70 -12.20 -11.71
N ALA A 338 -13.21 -12.54 -10.52
CA ALA A 338 -13.37 -11.60 -9.41
C ALA A 338 -12.05 -11.00 -8.93
N THR A 339 -10.95 -11.76 -8.94
CA THR A 339 -9.62 -11.30 -8.54
C THR A 339 -9.07 -10.30 -9.54
N THR A 340 -9.28 -10.58 -10.83
CA THR A 340 -8.94 -9.69 -11.94
C THR A 340 -9.69 -8.37 -11.82
N LEU A 341 -11.01 -8.40 -11.64
CA LEU A 341 -11.83 -7.18 -11.46
C LEU A 341 -11.38 -6.35 -10.26
N LYS A 342 -11.10 -6.97 -9.11
CA LYS A 342 -10.53 -6.30 -7.94
C LYS A 342 -9.15 -5.71 -8.21
N THR A 343 -8.36 -6.32 -9.10
CA THR A 343 -7.05 -5.80 -9.51
C THR A 343 -7.18 -4.65 -10.50
N MET A 344 -8.19 -4.66 -11.36
CA MET A 344 -8.44 -3.59 -12.32
C MET A 344 -8.79 -2.27 -11.64
N ILE A 345 -9.72 -2.28 -10.66
CA ILE A 345 -10.18 -1.05 -10.01
C ILE A 345 -10.47 -1.27 -8.51
N ARG A 346 -10.30 -0.25 -7.69
CA ARG A 346 -10.61 -0.24 -6.25
C ARG A 346 -11.90 0.53 -5.96
N SER A 347 -12.93 0.24 -6.71
CA SER A 347 -14.27 0.79 -6.54
C SER A 347 -15.30 -0.27 -6.96
N ASN A 348 -16.45 -0.31 -6.32
CA ASN A 348 -17.53 -1.24 -6.65
C ASN A 348 -18.90 -0.52 -6.66
N PRO A 349 -19.41 -0.11 -7.84
CA PRO A 349 -18.78 -0.22 -9.15
C PRO A 349 -17.65 0.81 -9.34
N GLY A 350 -16.86 0.64 -10.40
CA GLY A 350 -15.92 1.63 -10.89
C GLY A 350 -15.97 1.69 -12.40
N LEU A 351 -15.60 2.80 -13.00
CA LEU A 351 -15.62 2.99 -14.45
C LEU A 351 -14.20 3.11 -15.00
N MET A 352 -13.93 2.43 -16.10
CA MET A 352 -12.67 2.48 -16.84
C MET A 352 -12.94 2.83 -18.29
N LEU A 353 -12.12 3.70 -18.86
CA LEU A 353 -12.15 4.05 -20.29
C LEU A 353 -10.94 3.44 -20.97
N LEU A 354 -11.19 2.64 -22.02
CA LEU A 354 -10.21 2.08 -22.92
C LEU A 354 -10.21 2.76 -24.27
N HIS A 355 -9.05 2.81 -24.90
CA HIS A 355 -8.89 3.14 -26.31
C HIS A 355 -7.80 2.25 -26.92
N ASN A 356 -8.16 1.41 -27.87
CA ASN A 356 -7.25 0.45 -28.51
C ASN A 356 -6.45 -0.38 -27.49
N GLY A 357 -7.14 -1.01 -26.53
CA GLY A 357 -6.57 -1.82 -25.46
C GLY A 357 -5.78 -1.05 -24.39
N THR A 358 -5.65 0.28 -24.52
CA THR A 358 -4.93 1.13 -23.56
C THR A 358 -5.91 1.79 -22.59
N ILE A 359 -5.60 1.73 -21.30
CA ILE A 359 -6.41 2.36 -20.24
C ILE A 359 -6.14 3.87 -20.24
N ILE A 360 -7.16 4.65 -20.63
CA ILE A 360 -7.06 6.11 -20.73
C ILE A 360 -7.40 6.78 -19.42
N GLN A 361 -8.52 6.37 -18.78
CA GLN A 361 -9.02 6.95 -17.54
C GLN A 361 -9.65 5.89 -16.65
N LYS A 362 -9.73 6.19 -15.34
CA LYS A 362 -10.42 5.38 -14.34
C LYS A 362 -11.12 6.30 -13.34
N TRP A 363 -12.33 5.96 -12.97
CA TRP A 363 -13.13 6.70 -11.99
C TRP A 363 -13.74 5.79 -10.94
N SER A 364 -13.74 6.24 -9.72
CA SER A 364 -14.55 5.64 -8.67
C SER A 364 -16.04 5.99 -8.90
N HIS A 365 -16.95 5.20 -8.34
CA HIS A 365 -18.37 5.53 -8.39
C HIS A 365 -18.71 6.90 -7.81
N ASN A 366 -17.86 7.43 -6.91
CA ASN A 366 -18.03 8.77 -6.30
C ASN A 366 -17.52 9.92 -7.18
N GLU A 367 -16.74 9.65 -8.22
CA GLU A 367 -16.07 10.66 -9.05
C GLU A 367 -16.32 10.44 -10.55
N LEU A 368 -17.48 9.89 -10.87
CA LEU A 368 -17.89 9.71 -12.27
C LEU A 368 -17.96 11.06 -13.00
N PRO A 369 -17.60 11.12 -14.30
CA PRO A 369 -17.72 12.33 -15.08
C PRO A 369 -19.20 12.74 -15.16
N ALA A 370 -19.49 13.99 -14.85
CA ALA A 370 -20.84 14.54 -14.92
C ALA A 370 -21.26 14.79 -16.38
N GLU A 371 -22.58 14.81 -16.64
CA GLU A 371 -23.17 14.97 -17.98
C GLU A 371 -22.68 16.24 -18.71
N ASP A 372 -22.54 17.35 -18.00
CA ASP A 372 -22.06 18.63 -18.55
C ASP A 372 -20.61 18.57 -19.05
N LEU A 373 -19.83 17.58 -18.60
CA LEU A 373 -18.47 17.32 -19.03
C LEU A 373 -18.40 16.40 -20.25
N LEU A 374 -19.46 15.64 -20.53
CA LEU A 374 -19.60 14.69 -21.65
C LEU A 374 -20.35 15.28 -22.86
N THR A 375 -20.21 16.59 -23.10
CA THR A 375 -20.91 17.29 -24.19
C THR A 375 -20.22 17.22 -25.54
N LYS A 376 -19.01 16.64 -25.61
CA LYS A 376 -18.17 16.57 -26.83
C LYS A 376 -17.68 15.15 -27.03
N PRO A 377 -17.46 14.72 -28.29
CA PRO A 377 -16.79 13.45 -28.57
C PRO A 377 -15.46 13.31 -27.82
N LEU A 378 -15.14 12.10 -27.32
CA LEU A 378 -13.96 11.84 -26.51
C LEU A 378 -12.66 12.24 -27.17
N GLU A 379 -12.55 12.16 -28.50
CA GLU A 379 -11.37 12.58 -29.27
C GLU A 379 -11.04 14.07 -29.08
N LYS A 380 -12.06 14.88 -28.80
CA LYS A 380 -11.97 16.34 -28.58
C LYS A 380 -12.03 16.74 -27.12
N SER A 381 -12.24 15.77 -26.23
CA SER A 381 -12.32 15.94 -24.79
C SER A 381 -10.99 15.65 -24.11
N GLU A 382 -10.74 16.23 -22.95
CA GLU A 382 -9.62 15.85 -22.07
C GLU A 382 -9.81 14.44 -21.46
N TYR A 383 -11.05 13.95 -21.37
CA TYR A 383 -11.36 12.60 -20.86
C TYR A 383 -10.92 11.50 -21.82
N GLY A 384 -10.88 11.74 -23.13
CA GLY A 384 -10.40 10.80 -24.14
C GLY A 384 -8.87 10.76 -24.28
N LYS A 385 -8.13 11.51 -23.46
CA LYS A 385 -6.66 11.61 -23.50
C LYS A 385 -6.03 11.11 -22.22
N LEU A 386 -4.82 10.62 -22.34
CA LEU A 386 -4.01 10.29 -21.16
C LEU A 386 -3.77 11.56 -20.33
N PRO A 387 -3.87 11.49 -19.00
CA PRO A 387 -3.60 12.64 -18.14
C PRO A 387 -2.18 13.18 -18.36
N ALA A 388 -2.06 14.50 -18.50
CA ALA A 388 -0.77 15.17 -18.66
C ALA A 388 0.12 15.08 -17.41
N GLU A 389 -0.48 14.83 -16.22
CA GLU A 389 0.25 14.72 -14.97
C GLU A 389 0.82 13.30 -14.77
N GLY A 390 2.15 13.21 -14.89
CA GLY A 390 2.87 11.96 -14.64
C GLY A 390 2.87 11.57 -13.15
N MET A 391 2.98 10.27 -12.86
CA MET A 391 3.06 9.70 -11.51
C MET A 391 4.11 10.41 -10.63
N ALA A 392 5.27 10.76 -11.17
CA ALA A 392 6.35 11.44 -10.44
C ALA A 392 5.90 12.77 -9.83
N ARG A 393 5.08 13.57 -10.54
CA ARG A 393 4.55 14.84 -10.02
C ARG A 393 3.59 14.63 -8.86
N LYS A 394 2.70 13.65 -8.96
CA LYS A 394 1.76 13.27 -7.89
C LYS A 394 2.50 12.80 -6.63
N ILE A 395 3.56 11.97 -6.81
CA ILE A 395 4.43 11.54 -5.71
C ILE A 395 5.06 12.75 -5.02
N LEU A 396 5.67 13.64 -5.80
CA LEU A 396 6.33 14.85 -5.25
C LEU A 396 5.34 15.73 -4.48
N GLN A 397 4.15 15.96 -5.02
CA GLN A 397 3.11 16.75 -4.36
C GLN A 397 2.71 16.12 -3.02
N THR A 398 2.42 14.83 -2.97
CA THR A 398 2.00 14.14 -1.74
C THR A 398 3.11 14.12 -0.69
N VAL A 399 4.35 13.89 -1.12
CA VAL A 399 5.53 13.96 -0.24
C VAL A 399 5.72 15.38 0.31
N LEU A 400 5.55 16.41 -0.51
CA LEU A 400 5.64 17.79 -0.07
C LEU A 400 4.51 18.16 0.91
N TRP A 401 3.28 17.70 0.67
CA TRP A 401 2.17 17.93 1.58
C TRP A 401 2.41 17.35 2.98
N PHE A 402 3.10 16.22 3.06
CA PHE A 402 3.47 15.63 4.34
C PHE A 402 4.73 16.25 4.95
N LEU A 403 5.81 16.39 4.18
CA LEU A 403 7.11 16.80 4.70
C LEU A 403 7.19 18.30 5.00
N LEU A 404 6.58 19.17 4.18
CA LEU A 404 6.70 20.62 4.33
C LEU A 404 6.21 21.12 5.70
N PRO A 405 5.02 20.74 6.19
CA PRO A 405 4.57 21.14 7.53
C PRO A 405 5.49 20.61 8.64
N LEU A 406 6.02 19.37 8.52
CA LEU A 406 6.94 18.81 9.51
C LEU A 406 8.31 19.51 9.52
N VAL A 407 8.83 19.88 8.37
CA VAL A 407 10.07 20.65 8.26
C VAL A 407 9.89 22.03 8.88
N LEU A 408 8.81 22.73 8.53
CA LEU A 408 8.50 24.04 9.12
C LEU A 408 8.32 23.96 10.64
N LEU A 409 7.60 22.95 11.13
CA LEU A 409 7.45 22.70 12.56
C LEU A 409 8.79 22.43 13.24
N THR A 410 9.65 21.62 12.60
CA THR A 410 10.99 21.31 13.14
C THR A 410 11.86 22.55 13.23
N ILE A 411 11.85 23.40 12.20
CA ILE A 411 12.58 24.68 12.17
C ILE A 411 12.05 25.61 13.28
N ALA A 412 10.74 25.77 13.37
CA ALA A 412 10.10 26.61 14.40
C ALA A 412 10.43 26.13 15.83
N ASP A 413 10.38 24.82 16.08
CA ASP A 413 10.74 24.20 17.36
C ASP A 413 12.23 24.47 17.70
N ARG A 414 13.13 24.40 16.73
CA ARG A 414 14.55 24.69 16.95
C ARG A 414 14.84 26.17 17.20
N LEU A 415 14.19 27.05 16.46
CA LEU A 415 14.30 28.50 16.67
C LEU A 415 13.77 28.90 18.05
N TRP A 416 12.63 28.33 18.46
CA TRP A 416 12.07 28.58 19.79
C TRP A 416 12.97 28.03 20.91
N ALA A 417 13.49 26.83 20.78
CA ALA A 417 14.43 26.25 21.74
C ALA A 417 15.73 27.07 21.83
N TRP A 418 16.21 27.64 20.72
CA TRP A 418 17.38 28.51 20.70
C TRP A 418 17.08 29.87 21.37
N SER A 419 15.93 30.47 21.11
CA SER A 419 15.52 31.72 21.74
C SER A 419 15.36 31.60 23.27
N THR A 420 14.77 30.50 23.74
CA THR A 420 14.65 30.23 25.19
C THR A 420 16.00 30.04 25.85
N TRP A 421 16.92 29.30 25.20
CA TRP A 421 18.30 29.14 25.68
C TRP A 421 19.05 30.49 25.79
N LEU A 422 18.88 31.38 24.82
CA LEU A 422 19.48 32.74 24.87
C LEU A 422 18.93 33.53 26.06
N ARG A 423 17.62 33.54 26.30
CA ARG A 423 17.01 34.23 27.45
C ARG A 423 17.52 33.68 28.78
N GLU A 424 17.56 32.36 28.95
CA GLU A 424 18.09 31.72 30.16
C GLU A 424 19.57 32.10 30.41
N LYS A 425 20.37 32.20 29.37
CA LYS A 425 21.77 32.61 29.45
C LYS A 425 21.91 34.09 29.86
N GLU A 426 21.05 34.97 29.32
CA GLU A 426 21.01 36.40 29.73
C GLU A 426 20.63 36.56 31.21
N ASP A 427 19.59 35.82 31.66
CA ASP A 427 19.13 35.89 33.04
C ASP A 427 20.18 35.31 34.01
N THR A 428 20.85 34.22 33.64
CA THR A 428 21.98 33.68 34.41
C THR A 428 23.12 34.69 34.51
N ASN A 429 23.46 35.38 33.44
CA ASN A 429 24.51 36.44 33.44
C ASN A 429 24.11 37.66 34.28
N LYS A 430 22.82 38.07 34.25
CA LYS A 430 22.31 39.15 35.15
C LYS A 430 22.42 38.77 36.60
N ILE A 431 22.03 37.55 36.95
CA ILE A 431 22.13 37.03 38.34
C ILE A 431 23.59 36.99 38.79
N LEU A 432 24.50 36.44 37.99
CA LEU A 432 25.94 36.40 38.29
C LEU A 432 26.55 37.78 38.43
N SER A 433 26.16 38.76 37.62
CA SER A 433 26.61 40.13 37.72
C SER A 433 26.14 40.78 39.02
N THR A 434 24.90 40.53 39.43
CA THR A 434 24.32 41.02 40.69
C THR A 434 25.03 40.40 41.90
N PHE A 435 25.36 39.12 41.90
CA PHE A 435 26.14 38.46 42.93
C PHE A 435 27.58 39.04 43.02
N LYS A 436 28.24 39.27 41.91
CA LYS A 436 29.56 39.90 41.87
C LYS A 436 29.52 41.30 42.45
N LYS A 437 28.46 42.08 42.14
CA LYS A 437 28.27 43.45 42.68
C LYS A 437 28.05 43.45 44.20
N LYS A 438 27.23 42.53 44.74
CA LYS A 438 27.02 42.34 46.19
C LYS A 438 28.31 41.90 46.91
N LYS A 439 29.11 41.00 46.33
CA LYS A 439 30.38 40.56 46.92
C LYS A 439 31.42 41.69 46.94
N LYS A 440 31.42 42.58 45.94
CA LYS A 440 32.30 43.76 45.90
C LYS A 440 31.89 44.83 46.91
N MET A 441 30.59 45.02 47.18
CA MET A 441 30.09 45.92 48.22
C MET A 441 30.41 45.37 49.64
N ARG A 442 30.26 44.08 49.93
CA ARG A 442 30.65 43.51 51.20
C ARG A 442 32.13 43.68 51.55
N LYS A 443 33.04 43.56 50.58
CA LYS A 443 34.47 43.83 50.75
C LYS A 443 34.74 45.29 51.09
N LYS A 444 34.00 46.24 50.53
CA LYS A 444 34.12 47.67 50.82
C LYS A 444 33.64 48.03 52.27
N ILE A 445 32.54 47.42 52.72
CA ILE A 445 31.99 47.60 54.09
C ILE A 445 32.94 47.04 55.13
N VAL A 446 33.56 45.88 54.93
CA VAL A 446 34.57 45.32 55.85
C VAL A 446 35.80 46.19 55.92
N ALA A 447 36.29 46.77 54.84
CA ALA A 447 37.43 47.71 54.82
C ALA A 447 37.10 49.06 55.50
N GLY A 448 35.81 49.51 55.45
CA GLY A 448 35.33 50.70 56.13
C GLY A 448 35.28 50.53 57.65
N ASN A 449 34.82 49.44 58.19
CA ASN A 449 34.79 49.15 59.62
C ASN A 449 36.20 49.02 60.23
N TRP A 450 37.19 48.56 59.49
CA TRP A 450 38.57 48.47 59.98
C TRP A 450 39.23 49.85 60.15
N LYS A 451 38.86 50.85 59.35
CA LYS A 451 39.33 52.20 59.50
C LYS A 451 38.70 53.00 60.69
N MET A 452 37.47 52.57 61.14
CA MET A 452 36.80 53.22 62.28
C MET A 452 37.27 52.73 63.68
N ASN A 453 37.95 51.56 63.73
CA ASN A 453 38.48 51.03 65.02
C ASN A 453 39.97 51.29 65.27
N MET A 454 40.59 52.22 64.54
CA MET A 454 41.98 52.63 64.71
C MET A 454 42.10 54.17 65.05
N ASN A 455 41.11 54.71 65.79
CA ASN A 455 41.26 55.97 66.47
C ASN A 455 40.97 55.82 67.96
#